data_dfc6442615d543add8a2893040620c00
#
_entry.id   dfc6442615d543add8a2893040620c00
#
_cell.length_a   1.000
_cell.length_b   1.000
_cell.length_c   1.000
_cell.angle_alpha   90.00
_cell.angle_beta   90.00
_cell.angle_gamma   90.00
#
_symmetry.space_group_name_H-M   'P 1'
#
loop_
_entity.id
_entity.type
_entity.pdbx_description
1 polymer ?
#
loop_
_entity_poly.entity_id
_entity_poly.type
_entity_poly.pdbx_seq_one_letter_code
_entity_poly.pdbx_strand_id
1 'polypeptide(L)'
;MATSFCDLPTSITTNILSSLLCFIFLPCVYSVSFQISRFGRDGNILYDGDAVPSVGAIEFNKVNYLCRVGRAIYAERVRLWDSNTGKLSDFSTHFSFIIDTRGARTMNQIIAVEFDSYSNEEWDPPFEHVGINNNSIASVTSTRWNASFHSGDTADTWITYNATTKNLTVFWSYEANPVLQRNSSLSYRIDLMDVLPEWVTIGFSAATGQYGERHTLLSWEFNSSLDIKEASEKNAKRVRIIIGVTVSAGVFIAVGIIAFVKLWRQKQMRRETAETTNLTSMNDDLERGAGPRRFSYGDLVSATNNFSEERKLGEGGFGGVYKGYIMDLDMAVAVKKISRGSKQGKKEYITEVKIISPLRHRNLVQLIGWCHDRGEFLLVYEFMPNGSLDFHLFGKKAPLSWAVRYKIALGVASALLYLHEEWEQCVVHRDIKSSNIMLDSSFSVKLGDFGLARLMDHELGPQTTGLAGTLGYLAPEYINTGKASKESDVFSFGVVALEIATGRKARDPMKDTSDMGLVEWVWNLYGTGHILSAVDEKLHTDFDAKQVECLMIVGLWCAHPDRSLRASIRQAIQALKFEAVMPNLPPKMPVPMYYVPTPAVSSGEPFITNSSFEEGR
;
A
#
# COMPACT_ATOMS: atom_id res chain seq x y z
N MET A 1 57.97 -24.09 -24.13
CA MET A 1 56.93 -24.87 -24.79
C MET A 1 55.85 -23.89 -25.21
N ALA A 2 55.75 -23.66 -26.51
CA ALA A 2 54.77 -22.77 -27.11
C ALA A 2 53.49 -23.57 -27.35
N THR A 3 52.34 -23.09 -26.90
CA THR A 3 51.03 -23.62 -27.26
C THR A 3 50.38 -22.69 -28.28
N SER A 4 50.14 -23.27 -29.41
CA SER A 4 49.56 -22.77 -30.62
C SER A 4 48.17 -22.14 -30.40
N PHE A 5 47.93 -20.91 -30.88
CA PHE A 5 46.64 -20.35 -31.10
C PHE A 5 46.06 -20.93 -32.39
N CYS A 6 44.91 -21.58 -32.31
CA CYS A 6 44.14 -22.00 -33.49
C CYS A 6 43.52 -20.78 -34.20
N ASP A 7 43.92 -20.53 -35.42
CA ASP A 7 43.31 -19.58 -36.33
C ASP A 7 41.91 -20.07 -36.75
N LEU A 8 40.87 -19.40 -36.33
CA LEU A 8 39.52 -19.55 -36.91
C LEU A 8 39.49 -18.81 -38.27
N PRO A 9 38.90 -19.38 -39.31
CA PRO A 9 38.87 -18.76 -40.64
C PRO A 9 38.04 -17.46 -40.60
N THR A 10 38.64 -16.40 -41.15
CA THR A 10 38.11 -15.03 -41.19
C THR A 10 36.69 -14.91 -41.81
N SER A 11 36.26 -15.89 -42.62
CA SER A 11 34.92 -15.91 -43.22
C SER A 11 33.79 -16.22 -42.19
N ILE A 12 34.09 -16.96 -41.13
CA ILE A 12 33.08 -17.28 -40.09
C ILE A 12 32.90 -16.10 -39.16
N THR A 13 33.97 -15.38 -38.81
CA THR A 13 33.91 -14.19 -37.98
C THR A 13 33.18 -13.03 -38.64
N THR A 14 33.34 -12.83 -39.96
CA THR A 14 32.62 -11.81 -40.73
C THR A 14 31.13 -12.13 -40.86
N ASN A 15 30.74 -13.39 -41.05
CA ASN A 15 29.33 -13.78 -41.12
C ASN A 15 28.62 -13.71 -39.76
N ILE A 16 29.29 -14.05 -38.66
CA ILE A 16 28.74 -13.89 -37.31
C ILE A 16 28.60 -12.40 -36.97
N LEU A 17 29.59 -11.58 -37.32
CA LEU A 17 29.54 -10.13 -37.11
C LEU A 17 28.43 -9.46 -37.95
N SER A 18 28.25 -9.89 -39.21
CA SER A 18 27.18 -9.40 -40.08
C SER A 18 25.79 -9.82 -39.58
N SER A 19 25.62 -11.06 -39.11
CA SER A 19 24.37 -11.52 -38.50
C SER A 19 24.06 -10.81 -37.19
N LEU A 20 25.08 -10.58 -36.34
CA LEU A 20 24.89 -9.80 -35.11
C LEU A 20 24.52 -8.32 -35.40
N LEU A 21 25.13 -7.72 -36.44
CA LEU A 21 24.77 -6.37 -36.88
C LEU A 21 23.33 -6.29 -37.42
N CYS A 22 22.85 -7.30 -38.15
CA CYS A 22 21.45 -7.34 -38.59
C CYS A 22 20.45 -7.42 -37.42
N PHE A 23 20.78 -8.11 -36.34
CA PHE A 23 19.94 -8.15 -35.13
C PHE A 23 19.94 -6.83 -34.33
N ILE A 24 21.00 -6.02 -34.44
CA ILE A 24 21.11 -4.71 -33.77
C ILE A 24 20.30 -3.63 -34.49
N PHE A 25 19.97 -3.80 -35.75
CA PHE A 25 19.24 -2.83 -36.57
C PHE A 25 17.77 -3.18 -36.83
N LEU A 26 17.24 -4.25 -36.24
CA LEU A 26 15.80 -4.43 -36.20
C LEU A 26 15.21 -3.35 -35.27
N PRO A 27 14.35 -2.45 -35.79
CA PRO A 27 13.65 -1.54 -34.91
C PRO A 27 12.80 -2.38 -33.94
N CYS A 28 13.17 -2.40 -32.65
CA CYS A 28 12.31 -2.96 -31.64
C CYS A 28 11.06 -2.08 -31.57
N VAL A 29 10.02 -2.55 -32.22
CA VAL A 29 8.68 -1.99 -32.13
C VAL A 29 8.12 -2.47 -30.78
N TYR A 30 8.03 -1.59 -29.82
CA TYR A 30 7.46 -1.89 -28.50
C TYR A 30 6.00 -1.45 -28.47
N SER A 31 5.10 -2.32 -28.93
CA SER A 31 3.70 -2.25 -28.53
C SER A 31 3.53 -2.98 -27.18
N VAL A 32 2.64 -2.51 -26.32
CA VAL A 32 2.34 -3.24 -25.08
C VAL A 32 1.52 -4.47 -25.43
N SER A 33 2.10 -5.64 -25.17
CA SER A 33 1.43 -6.92 -25.33
C SER A 33 1.85 -7.85 -24.21
N PHE A 34 0.87 -8.48 -23.55
CA PHE A 34 1.13 -9.48 -22.54
C PHE A 34 0.02 -10.54 -22.51
N GLN A 35 0.38 -11.72 -22.05
CA GLN A 35 -0.55 -12.82 -21.78
C GLN A 35 -0.23 -13.43 -20.42
N ILE A 36 -1.22 -13.47 -19.54
CA ILE A 36 -1.12 -14.03 -18.19
C ILE A 36 -2.12 -15.16 -18.08
N SER A 37 -1.62 -16.40 -18.13
CA SER A 37 -2.41 -17.62 -17.98
C SER A 37 -2.40 -18.15 -16.55
N ARG A 38 -1.55 -17.59 -15.66
CA ARG A 38 -1.46 -17.96 -14.26
C ARG A 38 -0.97 -16.77 -13.43
N PHE A 39 -1.78 -16.33 -12.49
CA PHE A 39 -1.45 -15.23 -11.61
C PHE A 39 -0.61 -15.67 -10.41
N GLY A 40 0.39 -14.86 -10.08
CA GLY A 40 1.31 -15.05 -8.98
C GLY A 40 1.62 -13.73 -8.27
N ARG A 41 2.61 -13.75 -7.38
CA ARG A 41 3.14 -12.52 -6.75
C ARG A 41 4.24 -11.85 -7.59
N ASP A 42 4.39 -12.25 -8.82
CA ASP A 42 5.37 -11.71 -9.77
C ASP A 42 4.95 -10.28 -10.13
N GLY A 43 5.91 -9.35 -10.17
CA GLY A 43 5.71 -7.91 -10.13
C GLY A 43 4.95 -7.24 -11.29
N ASN A 44 4.33 -7.99 -12.20
CA ASN A 44 3.58 -7.44 -13.34
C ASN A 44 2.14 -7.04 -13.00
N ILE A 45 1.58 -7.55 -11.90
CA ILE A 45 0.25 -7.19 -11.42
C ILE A 45 0.37 -6.62 -10.01
N LEU A 46 -0.23 -5.45 -9.80
CA LEU A 46 -0.38 -4.82 -8.51
C LEU A 46 -1.75 -5.18 -7.96
N TYR A 47 -1.78 -5.75 -6.76
CA TYR A 47 -2.99 -6.12 -6.05
C TYR A 47 -3.31 -5.07 -4.99
N ASP A 48 -4.56 -4.65 -4.90
CA ASP A 48 -5.04 -3.66 -3.94
C ASP A 48 -6.39 -4.09 -3.34
N GLY A 49 -6.67 -3.66 -2.12
CA GLY A 49 -7.86 -4.08 -1.39
C GLY A 49 -7.82 -5.58 -1.04
N ASP A 50 -8.91 -6.28 -1.29
CA ASP A 50 -9.08 -7.70 -0.97
C ASP A 50 -8.59 -8.65 -2.09
N ALA A 51 -8.07 -8.10 -3.20
CA ALA A 51 -7.57 -8.91 -4.31
C ALA A 51 -6.28 -9.66 -3.93
N VAL A 52 -6.27 -10.97 -4.12
CA VAL A 52 -5.13 -11.84 -3.85
C VAL A 52 -4.93 -12.87 -4.96
N PRO A 53 -3.68 -13.22 -5.34
CA PRO A 53 -3.42 -14.35 -6.20
C PRO A 53 -3.65 -15.65 -5.40
N SER A 54 -4.51 -16.53 -5.91
CA SER A 54 -4.89 -17.81 -5.29
C SER A 54 -4.93 -18.90 -6.34
N VAL A 55 -4.11 -19.95 -6.16
CA VAL A 55 -4.04 -21.14 -7.02
C VAL A 55 -3.88 -20.82 -8.53
N GLY A 56 -3.21 -19.70 -8.85
CA GLY A 56 -2.99 -19.28 -10.24
C GLY A 56 -4.07 -18.38 -10.85
N ALA A 57 -5.13 -18.07 -10.11
CA ALA A 57 -6.16 -17.10 -10.42
C ALA A 57 -6.04 -15.85 -9.50
N ILE A 58 -6.84 -14.82 -9.74
CA ILE A 58 -7.03 -13.71 -8.81
C ILE A 58 -8.41 -13.85 -8.17
N GLU A 59 -8.44 -13.97 -6.85
CA GLU A 59 -9.67 -13.80 -6.07
C GLU A 59 -9.76 -12.34 -5.64
N PHE A 60 -10.78 -11.61 -6.09
CA PHE A 60 -10.99 -10.21 -5.74
C PHE A 60 -11.66 -10.04 -4.39
N ASN A 61 -12.45 -11.02 -4.00
CA ASN A 61 -13.20 -11.05 -2.74
C ASN A 61 -13.54 -12.49 -2.37
N LYS A 62 -13.95 -12.72 -1.13
CA LYS A 62 -14.37 -14.03 -0.65
C LYS A 62 -15.88 -14.02 -0.38
N VAL A 63 -16.57 -15.12 -0.68
CA VAL A 63 -18.04 -15.28 -0.55
C VAL A 63 -18.58 -14.87 0.83
N ASN A 64 -17.77 -14.95 1.86
CA ASN A 64 -18.18 -14.70 3.25
C ASN A 64 -18.00 -13.24 3.69
N TYR A 65 -17.69 -12.30 2.78
CA TYR A 65 -17.41 -10.91 3.15
C TYR A 65 -18.25 -9.95 2.30
N LEU A 66 -19.06 -9.13 2.99
CA LEU A 66 -19.87 -8.08 2.38
C LEU A 66 -19.10 -6.76 2.25
N CYS A 67 -19.51 -5.89 1.34
CA CYS A 67 -18.94 -4.56 1.14
C CYS A 67 -17.40 -4.56 0.93
N ARG A 68 -16.90 -5.49 0.12
CA ARG A 68 -15.47 -5.65 -0.17
C ARG A 68 -15.13 -5.19 -1.57
N VAL A 69 -13.94 -4.62 -1.71
CA VAL A 69 -13.40 -4.18 -2.99
C VAL A 69 -12.00 -4.72 -3.17
N GLY A 70 -11.80 -5.48 -4.25
CA GLY A 70 -10.49 -5.91 -4.70
C GLY A 70 -10.15 -5.28 -6.05
N ARG A 71 -8.87 -4.97 -6.28
CA ARG A 71 -8.34 -4.46 -7.56
C ARG A 71 -7.11 -5.22 -7.96
N ALA A 72 -6.98 -5.46 -9.25
CA ALA A 72 -5.77 -5.99 -9.86
C ALA A 72 -5.42 -5.12 -11.07
N ILE A 73 -4.23 -4.54 -11.06
CA ILE A 73 -3.82 -3.50 -12.00
C ILE A 73 -2.52 -3.95 -12.65
N TYR A 74 -2.39 -3.79 -13.97
CA TYR A 74 -1.13 -3.99 -14.65
C TYR A 74 -0.11 -2.94 -14.21
N ALA A 75 1.09 -3.37 -13.85
CA ALA A 75 2.08 -2.53 -13.17
C ALA A 75 2.64 -1.39 -14.03
N GLU A 76 2.61 -1.55 -15.36
CA GLU A 76 3.07 -0.53 -16.29
C GLU A 76 1.91 0.25 -16.90
N ARG A 77 2.13 1.51 -17.22
CA ARG A 77 1.14 2.33 -17.92
C ARG A 77 1.09 1.99 -19.38
N VAL A 78 -0.11 2.00 -19.96
CA VAL A 78 -0.36 1.76 -21.37
C VAL A 78 -0.59 3.10 -22.06
N ARG A 79 0.04 3.29 -23.22
CA ARG A 79 -0.15 4.47 -24.05
C ARG A 79 -1.32 4.24 -25.00
N LEU A 80 -2.37 5.04 -24.87
CA LEU A 80 -3.56 4.93 -25.72
C LEU A 80 -3.51 5.82 -26.96
N TRP A 81 -2.80 6.93 -26.90
CA TRP A 81 -2.63 7.84 -28.03
C TRP A 81 -1.31 8.61 -27.91
N ASP A 82 -0.88 9.20 -28.99
CA ASP A 82 0.38 9.95 -29.10
C ASP A 82 0.05 11.44 -29.21
N SER A 83 0.39 12.22 -28.21
CA SER A 83 0.14 13.67 -28.15
C SER A 83 0.85 14.47 -29.25
N ASN A 84 1.96 13.93 -29.81
CA ASN A 84 2.69 14.60 -30.88
C ASN A 84 2.12 14.35 -32.27
N THR A 85 1.54 13.16 -32.49
CA THR A 85 1.04 12.73 -33.82
C THR A 85 -0.47 12.68 -33.89
N GLY A 86 -1.18 12.75 -32.76
CA GLY A 86 -2.62 12.55 -32.66
C GLY A 86 -3.06 11.12 -33.02
N LYS A 87 -2.15 10.16 -33.06
CA LYS A 87 -2.46 8.78 -33.42
C LYS A 87 -3.02 8.02 -32.23
N LEU A 88 -4.21 7.47 -32.38
CA LEU A 88 -4.85 6.55 -31.43
C LEU A 88 -4.34 5.11 -31.60
N SER A 89 -4.34 4.36 -30.50
CA SER A 89 -4.06 2.93 -30.50
C SER A 89 -5.33 2.11 -30.72
N ASP A 90 -5.23 1.11 -31.59
CA ASP A 90 -6.11 -0.03 -31.46
C ASP A 90 -5.65 -0.86 -30.27
N PHE A 91 -6.58 -1.43 -29.52
CA PHE A 91 -6.25 -2.43 -28.52
C PHE A 91 -7.29 -3.55 -28.50
N SER A 92 -6.86 -4.70 -28.02
CA SER A 92 -7.71 -5.82 -27.70
C SER A 92 -7.30 -6.40 -26.35
N THR A 93 -8.27 -6.81 -25.56
CA THR A 93 -8.04 -7.58 -24.36
C THR A 93 -9.00 -8.75 -24.29
N HIS A 94 -8.50 -9.88 -23.83
CA HIS A 94 -9.26 -11.09 -23.57
C HIS A 94 -8.98 -11.54 -22.14
N PHE A 95 -10.02 -11.92 -21.42
CA PHE A 95 -9.90 -12.43 -20.06
C PHE A 95 -11.02 -13.43 -19.75
N SER A 96 -10.72 -14.37 -18.88
CA SER A 96 -11.68 -15.33 -18.37
C SER A 96 -11.92 -15.09 -16.89
N PHE A 97 -13.19 -15.06 -16.48
CA PHE A 97 -13.56 -14.81 -15.10
C PHE A 97 -14.76 -15.68 -14.66
N ILE A 98 -14.93 -15.78 -13.36
CA ILE A 98 -16.07 -16.44 -12.71
C ILE A 98 -16.67 -15.44 -11.73
N ILE A 99 -17.99 -15.25 -11.78
CA ILE A 99 -18.76 -14.49 -10.80
C ILE A 99 -19.74 -15.44 -10.12
N ASP A 100 -19.70 -15.45 -8.79
CA ASP A 100 -20.61 -16.17 -7.93
C ASP A 100 -21.41 -15.10 -7.14
N THR A 101 -22.63 -14.79 -7.61
CA THR A 101 -23.29 -13.49 -7.52
C THR A 101 -23.76 -12.99 -6.16
N ARG A 102 -23.64 -11.65 -5.94
CA ARG A 102 -24.51 -10.65 -5.29
C ARG A 102 -23.84 -9.29 -5.00
N GLY A 103 -24.05 -8.29 -5.85
CA GLY A 103 -24.07 -6.80 -5.69
C GLY A 103 -22.86 -5.92 -5.34
N ALA A 104 -22.52 -4.84 -6.14
CA ALA A 104 -21.53 -3.80 -5.79
C ALA A 104 -21.53 -2.46 -6.56
N ARG A 105 -20.68 -1.49 -6.17
CA ARG A 105 -20.40 -0.13 -6.72
C ARG A 105 -18.93 0.28 -6.59
N THR A 106 -18.28 1.22 -7.25
CA THR A 106 -18.17 2.44 -8.12
C THR A 106 -16.72 2.98 -8.23
N MET A 107 -16.18 4.02 -8.94
CA MET A 107 -16.26 5.29 -9.63
C MET A 107 -14.99 6.10 -9.95
N ASN A 108 -14.91 6.83 -11.05
CA ASN A 108 -14.54 8.16 -11.60
C ASN A 108 -13.22 8.32 -12.39
N GLN A 109 -13.33 9.08 -13.53
CA GLN A 109 -12.38 9.29 -14.63
C GLN A 109 -11.89 7.98 -15.26
N ILE A 110 -12.85 7.17 -15.69
CA ILE A 110 -12.62 5.84 -16.16
C ILE A 110 -13.57 5.53 -17.32
N ILE A 111 -13.09 4.79 -18.29
CA ILE A 111 -13.95 4.01 -19.16
C ILE A 111 -13.94 2.61 -18.58
N ALA A 112 -15.09 2.12 -18.18
CA ALA A 112 -15.24 0.78 -17.64
C ALA A 112 -16.22 -0.04 -18.48
N VAL A 113 -15.97 -1.34 -18.55
CA VAL A 113 -16.94 -2.34 -18.90
C VAL A 113 -17.36 -2.99 -17.61
N GLU A 114 -18.61 -2.90 -17.26
CA GLU A 114 -19.16 -3.52 -16.07
C GLU A 114 -19.96 -4.76 -16.42
N PHE A 115 -19.85 -5.75 -15.55
CA PHE A 115 -20.67 -6.96 -15.51
C PHE A 115 -21.44 -6.89 -14.19
N ASP A 116 -22.64 -6.33 -14.24
CA ASP A 116 -23.46 -6.05 -13.07
C ASP A 116 -24.55 -7.09 -12.89
N SER A 117 -24.44 -7.82 -11.79
CA SER A 117 -25.38 -8.87 -11.37
C SER A 117 -26.49 -8.36 -10.46
N TYR A 118 -26.45 -7.07 -10.07
CA TYR A 118 -27.42 -6.44 -9.19
C TYR A 118 -27.89 -5.09 -9.75
N SER A 119 -29.19 -4.95 -9.97
CA SER A 119 -29.77 -3.70 -10.46
C SER A 119 -30.04 -2.72 -9.31
N ASN A 120 -29.43 -1.55 -9.38
CA ASN A 120 -29.69 -0.44 -8.47
C ASN A 120 -30.69 0.53 -9.10
N GLU A 121 -31.88 0.66 -8.53
CA GLU A 121 -33.00 1.43 -9.10
C GLU A 121 -32.68 2.90 -9.47
N GLU A 122 -31.62 3.48 -8.84
CA GLU A 122 -31.27 4.90 -9.03
C GLU A 122 -30.49 5.19 -10.32
N TRP A 123 -29.75 4.21 -10.91
CA TRP A 123 -28.89 4.43 -12.09
C TRP A 123 -28.73 3.21 -13.01
N ASP A 124 -29.18 2.01 -12.63
CA ASP A 124 -29.09 0.80 -13.44
C ASP A 124 -30.39 0.49 -14.16
N PRO A 125 -30.35 -0.23 -15.29
CA PRO A 125 -31.53 -0.82 -15.86
C PRO A 125 -32.14 -1.85 -14.90
N PRO A 126 -33.47 -2.11 -14.95
CA PRO A 126 -34.12 -3.02 -13.99
C PRO A 126 -33.85 -4.50 -14.27
N PHE A 127 -32.61 -4.86 -14.58
CA PHE A 127 -32.15 -6.22 -14.85
C PHE A 127 -30.63 -6.31 -14.77
N GLU A 128 -30.12 -7.51 -14.50
CA GLU A 128 -28.69 -7.83 -14.59
C GLU A 128 -28.17 -7.50 -16.00
N HIS A 129 -27.02 -6.82 -16.09
CA HIS A 129 -26.57 -6.28 -17.37
C HIS A 129 -25.05 -6.26 -17.54
N VAL A 130 -24.61 -6.22 -18.79
CA VAL A 130 -23.29 -5.77 -19.18
C VAL A 130 -23.42 -4.35 -19.69
N GLY A 131 -22.60 -3.44 -19.19
CA GLY A 131 -22.65 -2.03 -19.49
C GLY A 131 -21.30 -1.44 -19.88
N ILE A 132 -21.31 -0.31 -20.57
CA ILE A 132 -20.14 0.54 -20.81
C ILE A 132 -20.36 1.86 -20.10
N ASN A 133 -19.42 2.21 -19.22
CA ASN A 133 -19.46 3.42 -18.39
C ASN A 133 -18.43 4.42 -18.90
N ASN A 134 -18.86 5.66 -19.06
CA ASN A 134 -18.02 6.78 -19.46
C ASN A 134 -18.08 7.88 -18.39
N ASN A 135 -17.09 7.90 -17.52
CA ASN A 135 -17.00 8.87 -16.40
C ASN A 135 -18.27 8.93 -15.52
N SER A 136 -19.03 7.87 -15.48
CA SER A 136 -20.32 7.78 -14.79
C SER A 136 -20.50 6.37 -14.22
N ILE A 137 -21.29 6.23 -13.17
CA ILE A 137 -21.75 4.93 -12.64
C ILE A 137 -22.92 4.38 -13.48
N ALA A 138 -23.70 5.27 -14.09
CA ALA A 138 -24.73 4.83 -15.01
C ALA A 138 -24.10 4.51 -16.36
N SER A 139 -24.37 3.33 -16.87
CA SER A 139 -23.92 2.88 -18.19
C SER A 139 -24.50 3.76 -19.31
N VAL A 140 -23.63 4.23 -20.20
CA VAL A 140 -24.04 4.98 -21.40
C VAL A 140 -24.71 4.06 -22.43
N THR A 141 -24.45 2.77 -22.35
CA THR A 141 -25.12 1.71 -23.09
C THR A 141 -25.01 0.41 -22.32
N SER A 142 -26.05 -0.39 -22.32
CA SER A 142 -26.10 -1.67 -21.62
C SER A 142 -26.93 -2.71 -22.38
N THR A 143 -26.71 -3.97 -22.07
CA THR A 143 -27.51 -5.09 -22.60
C THR A 143 -27.74 -6.12 -21.49
N ARG A 144 -28.86 -6.83 -21.58
CA ARG A 144 -29.22 -7.84 -20.57
C ARG A 144 -28.18 -8.95 -20.48
N TRP A 145 -27.84 -9.32 -19.27
CA TRP A 145 -26.94 -10.41 -18.93
C TRP A 145 -27.59 -11.28 -17.85
N ASN A 146 -27.59 -12.60 -18.03
CA ASN A 146 -28.17 -13.55 -17.07
C ASN A 146 -27.09 -14.08 -16.15
N ALA A 147 -26.54 -13.25 -15.25
CA ALA A 147 -25.51 -13.61 -14.31
C ALA A 147 -25.94 -14.74 -13.36
N SER A 148 -27.15 -14.64 -12.84
CA SER A 148 -27.72 -15.60 -11.89
C SER A 148 -27.85 -17.01 -12.48
N PHE A 149 -28.12 -17.12 -13.78
CA PHE A 149 -28.23 -18.41 -14.47
C PHE A 149 -26.85 -19.06 -14.68
N HIS A 150 -25.80 -18.26 -14.81
CA HIS A 150 -24.42 -18.68 -15.05
C HIS A 150 -23.54 -18.56 -13.81
N SER A 151 -24.16 -18.54 -12.61
CA SER A 151 -23.41 -18.47 -11.35
C SER A 151 -22.43 -19.63 -11.20
N GLY A 152 -21.14 -19.33 -11.08
CA GLY A 152 -20.06 -20.30 -11.00
C GLY A 152 -19.53 -20.81 -12.35
N ASP A 153 -20.12 -20.43 -13.47
CA ASP A 153 -19.61 -20.73 -14.80
C ASP A 153 -18.44 -19.82 -15.16
N THR A 154 -17.54 -20.30 -16.03
CA THR A 154 -16.47 -19.48 -16.59
C THR A 154 -16.98 -18.67 -17.77
N ALA A 155 -16.87 -17.35 -17.70
CA ALA A 155 -17.12 -16.45 -18.81
C ALA A 155 -15.79 -16.04 -19.48
N ASP A 156 -15.70 -16.18 -20.77
CA ASP A 156 -14.65 -15.60 -21.61
C ASP A 156 -15.13 -14.27 -22.18
N THR A 157 -14.33 -13.22 -22.06
CA THR A 157 -14.70 -11.87 -22.49
C THR A 157 -13.60 -11.26 -23.36
N TRP A 158 -14.03 -10.64 -24.46
CA TRP A 158 -13.18 -9.88 -25.38
C TRP A 158 -13.65 -8.43 -25.42
N ILE A 159 -12.76 -7.50 -25.15
CA ILE A 159 -12.98 -6.07 -25.32
C ILE A 159 -12.01 -5.59 -26.37
N THR A 160 -12.52 -4.96 -27.42
CA THR A 160 -11.72 -4.44 -28.53
C THR A 160 -12.06 -2.99 -28.80
N TYR A 161 -11.03 -2.17 -29.02
CA TYR A 161 -11.19 -0.80 -29.47
C TYR A 161 -10.55 -0.62 -30.85
N ASN A 162 -11.33 -0.12 -31.77
CA ASN A 162 -10.86 0.23 -33.10
C ASN A 162 -10.70 1.75 -33.21
N ALA A 163 -9.46 2.21 -33.32
CA ALA A 163 -9.09 3.63 -33.35
C ALA A 163 -9.61 4.35 -34.60
N THR A 164 -9.78 3.66 -35.73
CA THR A 164 -10.27 4.25 -36.98
C THR A 164 -11.76 4.54 -36.91
N THR A 165 -12.54 3.60 -36.39
CA THR A 165 -14.02 3.75 -36.25
C THR A 165 -14.39 4.38 -34.91
N LYS A 166 -13.43 4.51 -33.98
CA LYS A 166 -13.61 4.97 -32.61
C LYS A 166 -14.69 4.15 -31.88
N ASN A 167 -14.71 2.84 -32.12
CA ASN A 167 -15.70 1.93 -31.57
C ASN A 167 -15.10 0.99 -30.54
N LEU A 168 -15.65 0.99 -29.33
CA LEU A 168 -15.38 0.04 -28.26
C LEU A 168 -16.44 -1.05 -28.34
N THR A 169 -15.99 -2.31 -28.46
CA THR A 169 -16.88 -3.48 -28.56
C THR A 169 -16.55 -4.46 -27.46
N VAL A 170 -17.57 -4.96 -26.80
CA VAL A 170 -17.51 -6.00 -25.77
C VAL A 170 -18.24 -7.23 -26.28
N PHE A 171 -17.63 -8.39 -26.14
CA PHE A 171 -18.24 -9.69 -26.46
C PHE A 171 -17.92 -10.65 -25.30
N TRP A 172 -18.87 -11.48 -24.91
CA TRP A 172 -18.67 -12.52 -23.89
C TRP A 172 -19.36 -13.82 -24.27
N SER A 173 -18.84 -14.93 -23.74
CA SER A 173 -19.36 -16.28 -23.98
C SER A 173 -19.06 -17.20 -22.80
N TYR A 174 -19.95 -18.16 -22.58
CA TYR A 174 -19.76 -19.29 -21.64
C TYR A 174 -19.43 -20.60 -22.38
N GLU A 175 -19.29 -20.56 -23.70
CA GLU A 175 -19.01 -21.73 -24.55
C GLU A 175 -17.50 -21.89 -24.76
N ALA A 176 -17.02 -23.14 -24.76
CA ALA A 176 -15.60 -23.44 -24.96
C ALA A 176 -15.09 -23.09 -26.37
N ASN A 177 -15.97 -22.98 -27.38
CA ASN A 177 -15.66 -22.55 -28.74
C ASN A 177 -16.67 -21.46 -29.16
N PRO A 178 -16.45 -20.21 -28.76
CA PRO A 178 -17.42 -19.15 -28.99
C PRO A 178 -17.52 -18.79 -30.48
N VAL A 179 -18.71 -18.93 -31.04
CA VAL A 179 -19.07 -18.34 -32.32
C VAL A 179 -19.68 -16.98 -32.01
N LEU A 180 -19.19 -15.93 -32.64
CA LEU A 180 -19.69 -14.55 -32.49
C LEU A 180 -21.20 -14.51 -32.78
N GLN A 181 -22.04 -14.67 -31.76
CA GLN A 181 -23.48 -14.58 -31.86
C GLN A 181 -23.94 -13.19 -31.39
N ARG A 182 -25.00 -12.68 -32.03
CA ARG A 182 -25.53 -11.32 -31.81
C ARG A 182 -26.03 -11.02 -30.40
N ASN A 183 -26.26 -12.00 -29.55
CA ASN A 183 -26.97 -11.84 -28.29
C ASN A 183 -26.07 -11.61 -27.06
N SER A 184 -24.74 -11.69 -27.25
CA SER A 184 -23.76 -11.52 -26.18
C SER A 184 -22.70 -10.50 -26.58
N SER A 185 -23.14 -9.36 -27.15
CA SER A 185 -22.23 -8.28 -27.55
C SER A 185 -22.82 -6.91 -27.32
N LEU A 186 -21.97 -5.95 -27.04
CA LEU A 186 -22.28 -4.55 -26.80
C LEU A 186 -21.23 -3.69 -27.47
N SER A 187 -21.64 -2.55 -28.06
CA SER A 187 -20.69 -1.61 -28.65
C SER A 187 -21.05 -0.16 -28.39
N TYR A 188 -20.04 0.68 -28.26
CA TYR A 188 -20.19 2.10 -28.02
C TYR A 188 -19.13 2.90 -28.78
N ARG A 189 -19.58 3.94 -29.49
CA ARG A 189 -18.67 4.83 -30.22
C ARG A 189 -18.17 5.93 -29.30
N ILE A 190 -16.85 5.96 -29.05
CA ILE A 190 -16.21 6.90 -28.14
C ILE A 190 -14.82 7.28 -28.67
N ASP A 191 -14.48 8.54 -28.63
CA ASP A 191 -13.11 9.00 -28.84
C ASP A 191 -12.34 8.97 -27.52
N LEU A 192 -11.39 8.06 -27.39
CA LEU A 192 -10.60 7.92 -26.18
C LEU A 192 -9.71 9.13 -25.89
N MET A 193 -9.34 9.92 -26.93
CA MET A 193 -8.55 11.14 -26.75
C MET A 193 -9.33 12.23 -26.01
N ASP A 194 -10.65 12.27 -26.15
CA ASP A 194 -11.50 13.27 -25.51
C ASP A 194 -11.77 12.96 -24.03
N VAL A 195 -11.56 11.69 -23.62
CA VAL A 195 -12.02 11.19 -22.32
C VAL A 195 -10.88 10.75 -21.42
N LEU A 196 -9.81 10.19 -21.99
CA LEU A 196 -8.70 9.62 -21.25
C LEU A 196 -7.38 10.33 -21.56
N PRO A 197 -6.45 10.41 -20.59
CA PRO A 197 -5.11 10.92 -20.83
C PRO A 197 -4.30 10.02 -21.77
N GLU A 198 -3.21 10.53 -22.32
CA GLU A 198 -2.29 9.80 -23.21
C GLU A 198 -1.80 8.48 -22.59
N TRP A 199 -1.52 8.48 -21.29
CA TRP A 199 -1.03 7.34 -20.53
C TRP A 199 -2.05 6.92 -19.47
N VAL A 200 -2.52 5.68 -19.56
CA VAL A 200 -3.51 5.11 -18.66
C VAL A 200 -2.99 3.91 -17.89
N THR A 201 -3.67 3.57 -16.82
CA THR A 201 -3.54 2.31 -16.11
C THR A 201 -4.71 1.42 -16.47
N ILE A 202 -4.46 0.16 -16.77
CA ILE A 202 -5.48 -0.84 -17.07
C ILE A 202 -5.55 -1.88 -15.95
N GLY A 203 -6.74 -2.43 -15.69
CA GLY A 203 -6.92 -3.41 -14.64
C GLY A 203 -8.37 -3.78 -14.41
N PHE A 204 -8.60 -4.54 -13.35
CA PHE A 204 -9.90 -5.02 -12.91
C PHE A 204 -10.21 -4.53 -11.51
N SER A 205 -11.47 -4.30 -11.24
CA SER A 205 -12.00 -4.05 -9.90
C SER A 205 -13.27 -4.86 -9.73
N ALA A 206 -13.42 -5.48 -8.59
CA ALA A 206 -14.67 -6.13 -8.22
C ALA A 206 -15.04 -5.73 -6.79
N ALA A 207 -16.33 -5.58 -6.55
CA ALA A 207 -16.85 -5.17 -5.26
C ALA A 207 -18.10 -5.98 -4.92
N THR A 208 -18.39 -6.13 -3.62
CA THR A 208 -19.61 -6.77 -3.11
C THR A 208 -20.41 -5.78 -2.29
N GLY A 209 -21.74 -5.82 -2.42
CA GLY A 209 -22.68 -5.02 -1.64
C GLY A 209 -23.18 -5.75 -0.38
N GLN A 210 -24.48 -5.65 -0.13
CA GLN A 210 -25.17 -6.31 1.00
C GLN A 210 -25.25 -7.84 0.86
N TYR A 211 -24.89 -8.39 -0.30
CA TYR A 211 -24.85 -9.81 -0.58
C TYR A 211 -23.42 -10.21 -0.96
N GLY A 212 -23.01 -11.41 -0.56
CA GLY A 212 -21.66 -11.91 -0.82
C GLY A 212 -21.53 -12.50 -2.22
N GLU A 213 -20.53 -12.06 -2.97
CA GLU A 213 -20.15 -12.62 -4.27
C GLU A 213 -18.68 -13.00 -4.27
N ARG A 214 -18.34 -13.97 -5.11
CA ARG A 214 -16.95 -14.30 -5.40
C ARG A 214 -16.62 -13.89 -6.82
N HIS A 215 -15.64 -13.05 -6.99
CA HIS A 215 -15.11 -12.65 -8.30
C HIS A 215 -13.70 -13.23 -8.46
N THR A 216 -13.52 -14.03 -9.48
CA THR A 216 -12.24 -14.73 -9.75
C THR A 216 -11.82 -14.48 -11.19
N LEU A 217 -10.63 -13.91 -11.40
CA LEU A 217 -10.02 -13.75 -12.71
C LEU A 217 -9.06 -14.89 -12.97
N LEU A 218 -9.26 -15.63 -14.06
CA LEU A 218 -8.50 -16.84 -14.38
C LEU A 218 -7.32 -16.56 -15.35
N SER A 219 -7.52 -15.67 -16.32
CA SER A 219 -6.50 -15.32 -17.31
C SER A 219 -6.70 -13.89 -17.80
N TRP A 220 -5.67 -13.27 -18.33
CA TRP A 220 -5.72 -11.94 -18.91
C TRP A 220 -4.69 -11.80 -20.03
N GLU A 221 -5.16 -11.37 -21.20
CA GLU A 221 -4.35 -11.00 -22.35
C GLU A 221 -4.67 -9.58 -22.77
N PHE A 222 -3.66 -8.80 -23.14
CA PHE A 222 -3.79 -7.45 -23.64
C PHE A 222 -2.81 -7.19 -24.77
N ASN A 223 -3.28 -6.58 -25.85
CA ASN A 223 -2.49 -6.17 -27.01
C ASN A 223 -2.84 -4.74 -27.41
N SER A 224 -1.83 -3.92 -27.67
CA SER A 224 -1.97 -2.55 -28.15
C SER A 224 -1.16 -2.34 -29.43
N SER A 225 -1.68 -1.58 -30.37
CA SER A 225 -1.05 -1.36 -31.69
C SER A 225 -0.16 -0.11 -31.75
N LEU A 226 -0.14 0.72 -30.69
CA LEU A 226 0.64 1.95 -30.69
C LEU A 226 2.11 1.66 -30.36
N ASP A 227 2.98 1.91 -31.36
CA ASP A 227 4.43 1.81 -31.17
C ASP A 227 4.93 2.93 -30.26
N ILE A 228 5.66 2.60 -29.21
CA ILE A 228 6.40 3.56 -28.40
C ILE A 228 7.63 4.00 -29.20
N LYS A 229 7.45 4.91 -30.17
CA LYS A 229 8.57 5.59 -30.80
C LYS A 229 8.98 6.77 -29.95
N GLU A 230 10.04 6.61 -29.17
CA GLU A 230 10.83 7.77 -28.75
C GLU A 230 11.32 8.51 -30.00
N ALA A 231 11.19 9.84 -29.98
CA ALA A 231 11.45 10.76 -31.05
C ALA A 231 12.78 10.50 -31.80
N SER A 232 12.74 9.86 -32.96
CA SER A 232 13.89 9.66 -33.86
C SER A 232 13.60 10.04 -35.33
N GLU A 233 12.74 11.03 -35.59
CA GLU A 233 12.50 11.49 -36.98
C GLU A 233 13.47 12.53 -37.51
N LYS A 234 14.57 12.87 -36.82
CA LYS A 234 15.60 13.79 -37.36
C LYS A 234 16.75 13.12 -38.09
N ASN A 235 16.77 11.81 -38.28
CA ASN A 235 17.93 11.09 -38.80
C ASN A 235 17.84 10.55 -40.24
N ALA A 236 16.71 10.64 -40.91
CA ALA A 236 16.57 10.10 -42.30
C ALA A 236 17.41 10.85 -43.37
N LYS A 237 17.87 12.07 -43.10
CA LYS A 237 18.78 12.82 -44.00
C LYS A 237 20.27 12.58 -43.74
N ARG A 238 20.66 11.95 -42.66
CA ARG A 238 22.07 11.71 -42.29
C ARG A 238 22.62 10.38 -42.75
N VAL A 239 21.80 9.43 -43.18
CA VAL A 239 22.23 8.08 -43.54
C VAL A 239 23.10 8.05 -44.81
N ARG A 240 23.01 9.03 -45.71
CA ARG A 240 23.86 9.08 -46.92
C ARG A 240 25.29 9.56 -46.70
N ILE A 241 25.63 10.08 -45.55
CA ILE A 241 27.00 10.55 -45.21
C ILE A 241 27.77 9.48 -44.43
N ILE A 242 27.10 8.46 -43.90
CA ILE A 242 27.66 7.50 -42.92
C ILE A 242 28.45 6.35 -43.59
N ILE A 243 28.29 6.08 -44.89
CA ILE A 243 29.02 4.99 -45.57
C ILE A 243 30.54 5.28 -45.70
N GLY A 244 30.98 6.52 -45.52
CA GLY A 244 32.41 6.89 -45.56
C GLY A 244 33.17 6.80 -44.23
N VAL A 245 32.47 6.58 -43.11
CA VAL A 245 33.04 6.74 -41.75
C VAL A 245 33.07 5.45 -40.92
N THR A 246 32.67 4.31 -41.49
CA THR A 246 32.42 3.07 -40.72
C THR A 246 33.66 2.39 -40.14
N VAL A 247 34.87 2.72 -40.57
CA VAL A 247 36.08 2.11 -40.00
C VAL A 247 36.55 2.85 -38.75
N SER A 248 36.34 4.17 -38.68
CA SER A 248 36.63 4.97 -37.46
C SER A 248 35.54 4.84 -36.39
N ALA A 249 34.28 4.61 -36.76
CA ALA A 249 33.16 4.46 -35.84
C ALA A 249 33.28 3.21 -34.96
N GLY A 250 33.82 2.10 -35.45
CA GLY A 250 34.02 0.87 -34.68
C GLY A 250 34.95 1.07 -33.46
N VAL A 251 36.01 1.87 -33.64
CA VAL A 251 36.92 2.21 -32.55
C VAL A 251 36.26 3.17 -31.56
N PHE A 252 35.47 4.14 -32.05
CA PHE A 252 34.73 5.07 -31.15
C PHE A 252 33.60 4.37 -30.39
N ILE A 253 32.93 3.37 -31.03
CA ILE A 253 31.89 2.57 -30.33
C ILE A 253 32.53 1.69 -29.25
N ALA A 254 33.67 1.03 -29.53
CA ALA A 254 34.38 0.26 -28.51
C ALA A 254 34.87 1.14 -27.35
N VAL A 255 35.43 2.30 -27.67
CA VAL A 255 35.82 3.30 -26.63
C VAL A 255 34.60 3.83 -25.91
N GLY A 256 33.49 4.09 -26.61
CA GLY A 256 32.20 4.52 -26.05
C GLY A 256 31.60 3.48 -25.10
N ILE A 257 31.62 2.20 -25.48
CA ILE A 257 31.17 1.09 -24.63
C ILE A 257 32.07 0.96 -23.39
N ILE A 258 33.38 1.05 -23.56
CA ILE A 258 34.33 1.02 -22.43
C ILE A 258 34.11 2.23 -21.52
N ALA A 259 33.91 3.42 -22.10
CA ALA A 259 33.59 4.63 -21.35
C ALA A 259 32.22 4.53 -20.66
N PHE A 260 31.20 4.01 -21.35
CA PHE A 260 29.87 3.78 -20.79
C PHE A 260 29.91 2.74 -19.65
N VAL A 261 30.60 1.62 -19.82
CA VAL A 261 30.79 0.61 -18.76
C VAL A 261 31.57 1.21 -17.60
N LYS A 262 32.62 2.02 -17.86
CA LYS A 262 33.35 2.75 -16.82
C LYS A 262 32.45 3.76 -16.11
N LEU A 263 31.72 4.58 -16.88
CA LEU A 263 30.79 5.57 -16.30
C LEU A 263 29.61 4.88 -15.56
N TRP A 264 29.10 3.79 -16.11
CA TRP A 264 28.04 3.01 -15.45
C TRP A 264 28.55 2.35 -14.15
N ARG A 265 29.73 1.71 -14.20
CA ARG A 265 30.42 1.20 -13.00
C ARG A 265 30.77 2.33 -12.02
N GLN A 266 31.22 3.49 -12.53
CA GLN A 266 31.49 4.67 -11.72
C GLN A 266 30.21 5.26 -11.11
N LYS A 267 29.09 5.24 -11.88
CA LYS A 267 27.78 5.65 -11.37
C LYS A 267 27.20 4.65 -10.38
N GLN A 268 27.45 3.36 -10.60
CA GLN A 268 27.07 2.31 -9.65
C GLN A 268 27.95 2.37 -8.39
N MET A 269 29.27 2.51 -8.53
CA MET A 269 30.18 2.77 -7.41
C MET A 269 29.87 4.09 -6.70
N ARG A 270 29.53 5.16 -7.43
CA ARG A 270 29.08 6.42 -6.82
C ARG A 270 27.76 6.27 -6.06
N ARG A 271 26.82 5.43 -6.53
CA ARG A 271 25.60 5.11 -5.78
C ARG A 271 25.90 4.29 -4.53
N GLU A 272 26.74 3.27 -4.66
CA GLU A 272 27.21 2.47 -3.52
C GLU A 272 28.05 3.31 -2.57
N THR A 273 28.92 4.19 -3.09
CA THR A 273 29.73 5.13 -2.29
C THR A 273 28.84 6.19 -1.65
N ALA A 274 27.81 6.73 -2.35
CA ALA A 274 26.88 7.69 -1.78
C ALA A 274 25.99 7.03 -0.69
N GLU A 275 25.56 5.78 -0.89
CA GLU A 275 24.86 5.02 0.16
C GLU A 275 25.78 4.71 1.32
N THR A 276 27.05 4.34 1.05
CA THR A 276 28.06 4.08 2.09
C THR A 276 28.46 5.39 2.78
N THR A 277 28.61 6.49 2.04
CA THR A 277 28.92 7.83 2.60
C THR A 277 27.77 8.34 3.46
N ASN A 278 26.51 8.15 3.04
CA ASN A 278 25.34 8.48 3.88
C ASN A 278 25.27 7.63 5.15
N LEU A 279 25.62 6.35 5.07
CA LEU A 279 25.69 5.47 6.24
C LEU A 279 26.88 5.83 7.12
N THR A 280 28.02 6.22 6.54
CA THR A 280 29.21 6.65 7.28
C THR A 280 28.98 8.00 7.95
N SER A 281 28.38 8.98 7.26
CA SER A 281 28.01 10.27 7.86
C SER A 281 26.97 10.09 8.98
N MET A 282 26.00 9.21 8.81
CA MET A 282 25.03 8.86 9.85
C MET A 282 25.71 8.18 11.04
N ASN A 283 26.69 7.32 10.82
CA ASN A 283 27.50 6.72 11.88
C ASN A 283 28.27 7.79 12.66
N ASP A 284 28.92 8.72 11.95
CA ASP A 284 29.66 9.82 12.55
C ASP A 284 28.77 10.77 13.37
N ASP A 285 27.57 11.04 12.88
CA ASP A 285 26.60 11.90 13.58
C ASP A 285 26.05 11.20 14.85
N LEU A 286 25.81 9.89 14.79
CA LEU A 286 25.36 9.09 15.94
C LEU A 286 26.47 8.85 16.96
N GLU A 287 27.75 8.76 16.54
CA GLU A 287 28.91 8.55 17.42
C GLU A 287 29.32 9.87 18.11
N ARG A 288 29.05 11.05 17.55
CA ARG A 288 29.43 12.35 18.11
C ARG A 288 28.54 12.84 19.26
N GLY A 289 27.37 12.24 19.47
CA GLY A 289 26.41 12.64 20.51
C GLY A 289 26.32 11.60 21.65
N ALA A 290 25.53 11.94 22.69
CA ALA A 290 25.09 11.00 23.71
C ALA A 290 24.05 9.99 23.16
N GLY A 291 24.26 9.50 21.95
CA GLY A 291 23.35 8.63 21.20
C GLY A 291 23.45 7.15 21.58
N PRO A 292 22.68 6.28 20.91
CA PRO A 292 22.76 4.83 21.09
C PRO A 292 24.14 4.29 20.71
N ARG A 293 24.64 3.30 21.49
CA ARG A 293 25.98 2.71 21.32
C ARG A 293 26.06 1.90 20.04
N ARG A 294 27.17 2.00 19.31
CA ARG A 294 27.48 1.07 18.23
C ARG A 294 28.04 -0.23 18.80
N PHE A 295 27.50 -1.37 18.36
CA PHE A 295 27.98 -2.71 18.70
C PHE A 295 28.66 -3.36 17.49
N SER A 296 29.66 -4.21 17.71
CA SER A 296 30.17 -5.06 16.65
C SER A 296 29.22 -6.23 16.39
N TYR A 297 29.26 -6.76 15.17
CA TYR A 297 28.47 -7.97 14.84
C TYR A 297 28.85 -9.15 15.74
N GLY A 298 30.18 -9.28 16.08
CA GLY A 298 30.68 -10.34 16.94
C GLY A 298 30.11 -10.28 18.36
N ASP A 299 29.99 -9.07 18.94
CA ASP A 299 29.41 -8.89 20.28
C ASP A 299 27.97 -9.37 20.31
N LEU A 300 27.19 -9.03 19.27
CA LEU A 300 25.76 -9.40 19.17
C LEU A 300 25.57 -10.89 18.87
N VAL A 301 26.45 -11.52 18.10
CA VAL A 301 26.50 -12.98 17.92
C VAL A 301 26.73 -13.67 19.28
N SER A 302 27.68 -13.19 20.05
CA SER A 302 27.99 -13.75 21.37
C SER A 302 26.85 -13.52 22.35
N ALA A 303 26.26 -12.29 22.38
CA ALA A 303 25.16 -11.93 23.27
C ALA A 303 23.91 -12.78 23.02
N THR A 304 23.64 -13.17 21.76
CA THR A 304 22.42 -13.90 21.35
C THR A 304 22.63 -15.41 21.18
N ASN A 305 23.81 -15.94 21.51
CA ASN A 305 24.19 -17.33 21.25
C ASN A 305 24.01 -17.67 19.75
N ASN A 306 24.66 -16.88 18.88
CA ASN A 306 24.57 -16.99 17.42
C ASN A 306 23.15 -16.94 16.87
N PHE A 307 22.31 -16.06 17.45
CA PHE A 307 20.87 -15.93 17.07
C PHE A 307 20.14 -17.27 17.12
N SER A 308 20.36 -18.03 18.21
CA SER A 308 19.74 -19.36 18.35
C SER A 308 18.22 -19.27 18.42
N GLU A 309 17.54 -20.28 17.87
CA GLU A 309 16.06 -20.36 17.90
C GLU A 309 15.51 -20.40 19.34
N GLU A 310 16.26 -20.93 20.30
CA GLU A 310 15.88 -20.93 21.72
C GLU A 310 15.80 -19.52 22.33
N ARG A 311 16.53 -18.58 21.74
CA ARG A 311 16.54 -17.17 22.17
C ARG A 311 15.65 -16.26 21.32
N LYS A 312 14.97 -16.82 20.34
CA LYS A 312 14.05 -16.09 19.47
C LYS A 312 12.82 -15.65 20.23
N LEU A 313 12.58 -14.34 20.29
CA LEU A 313 11.43 -13.72 20.93
C LEU A 313 10.25 -13.59 19.97
N GLY A 314 10.52 -13.46 18.69
CA GLY A 314 9.52 -13.34 17.64
C GLY A 314 10.14 -13.15 16.26
N GLU A 315 9.30 -13.24 15.24
CA GLU A 315 9.68 -13.00 13.85
C GLU A 315 8.60 -12.17 13.17
N GLY A 316 9.01 -11.18 12.40
CA GLY A 316 8.13 -10.32 11.63
C GLY A 316 8.56 -10.26 10.17
N GLY A 317 7.82 -9.52 9.33
CA GLY A 317 8.11 -9.38 7.90
C GLY A 317 9.50 -8.85 7.55
N PHE A 318 10.22 -8.30 8.52
CA PHE A 318 11.52 -7.64 8.33
C PHE A 318 12.69 -8.36 9.03
N GLY A 319 12.41 -9.45 9.75
CA GLY A 319 13.45 -10.26 10.40
C GLY A 319 13.07 -10.80 11.77
N GLY A 320 14.03 -11.45 12.44
CA GLY A 320 13.84 -12.07 13.75
C GLY A 320 14.30 -11.15 14.89
N VAL A 321 13.65 -11.26 16.04
CA VAL A 321 14.05 -10.62 17.30
C VAL A 321 14.53 -11.67 18.28
N TYR A 322 15.70 -11.45 18.88
CA TYR A 322 16.38 -12.42 19.73
C TYR A 322 16.68 -11.82 21.09
N LYS A 323 16.50 -12.61 22.17
CA LYS A 323 16.96 -12.23 23.50
C LYS A 323 18.48 -12.33 23.56
N GLY A 324 19.14 -11.27 23.99
CA GLY A 324 20.58 -11.20 24.21
C GLY A 324 20.90 -10.82 25.65
N TYR A 325 22.18 -10.98 26.00
CA TYR A 325 22.74 -10.45 27.24
C TYR A 325 24.09 -9.80 26.92
N ILE A 326 24.22 -8.52 27.25
CA ILE A 326 25.44 -7.75 27.00
C ILE A 326 26.24 -7.67 28.29
N MET A 327 27.35 -8.38 28.34
CA MET A 327 28.21 -8.50 29.51
C MET A 327 28.74 -7.15 29.99
N ASP A 328 29.21 -6.29 29.07
CA ASP A 328 29.77 -4.98 29.40
C ASP A 328 28.78 -4.03 30.08
N LEU A 329 27.49 -4.22 29.83
CA LEU A 329 26.44 -3.38 30.38
C LEU A 329 25.64 -4.08 31.49
N ASP A 330 25.97 -5.36 31.75
CA ASP A 330 25.25 -6.22 32.71
C ASP A 330 23.73 -6.18 32.54
N MET A 331 23.27 -6.26 31.27
CA MET A 331 21.85 -6.12 30.97
C MET A 331 21.31 -7.06 29.88
N ALA A 332 20.08 -7.50 30.06
CA ALA A 332 19.35 -8.20 29.04
C ALA A 332 18.83 -7.21 27.95
N VAL A 333 18.93 -7.63 26.69
CA VAL A 333 18.52 -6.84 25.52
C VAL A 333 17.66 -7.66 24.57
N ALA A 334 16.94 -6.97 23.69
CA ALA A 334 16.27 -7.55 22.54
C ALA A 334 17.00 -7.08 21.26
N VAL A 335 17.52 -8.03 20.47
CA VAL A 335 18.26 -7.76 19.25
C VAL A 335 17.39 -8.08 18.05
N LYS A 336 16.96 -7.04 17.32
CA LYS A 336 16.18 -7.15 16.08
C LYS A 336 17.15 -7.26 14.91
N LYS A 337 17.18 -8.41 14.25
CA LYS A 337 18.03 -8.69 13.09
C LYS A 337 17.24 -8.56 11.82
N ILE A 338 17.59 -7.60 10.96
CA ILE A 338 16.92 -7.33 9.70
C ILE A 338 17.33 -8.38 8.65
N SER A 339 16.36 -8.89 7.89
CA SER A 339 16.62 -9.91 6.86
C SER A 339 17.54 -9.40 5.75
N ARG A 340 18.55 -10.20 5.43
CA ARG A 340 19.51 -9.91 4.34
C ARG A 340 18.78 -9.73 3.01
N GLY A 341 19.17 -8.71 2.24
CA GLY A 341 18.62 -8.46 0.91
C GLY A 341 17.27 -7.69 0.89
N SER A 342 16.64 -7.47 2.02
CA SER A 342 15.42 -6.67 2.11
C SER A 342 15.73 -5.18 1.93
N LYS A 343 15.45 -4.63 0.74
CA LYS A 343 15.56 -3.18 0.49
C LYS A 343 14.64 -2.37 1.41
N GLN A 344 13.47 -2.90 1.70
CA GLN A 344 12.50 -2.28 2.59
C GLN A 344 13.00 -2.33 4.03
N GLY A 345 13.47 -3.49 4.52
CA GLY A 345 14.04 -3.64 5.87
C GLY A 345 15.23 -2.70 6.11
N LYS A 346 16.10 -2.49 5.10
CA LYS A 346 17.21 -1.50 5.21
C LYS A 346 16.67 -0.07 5.36
N LYS A 347 15.63 0.32 4.62
CA LYS A 347 15.01 1.65 4.75
C LYS A 347 14.38 1.85 6.13
N GLU A 348 13.71 0.83 6.65
CA GLU A 348 13.10 0.85 7.97
C GLU A 348 14.16 0.93 9.06
N TYR A 349 15.24 0.15 8.97
CA TYR A 349 16.38 0.25 9.88
C TYR A 349 16.92 1.68 9.97
N ILE A 350 17.21 2.31 8.83
CA ILE A 350 17.72 3.69 8.79
C ILE A 350 16.71 4.66 9.41
N THR A 351 15.42 4.50 9.08
CA THR A 351 14.34 5.32 9.63
C THR A 351 14.23 5.14 11.14
N GLU A 352 14.25 3.90 11.61
CA GLU A 352 14.10 3.54 13.00
C GLU A 352 15.25 4.10 13.84
N VAL A 353 16.51 3.88 13.42
CA VAL A 353 17.67 4.47 14.10
C VAL A 353 17.59 5.98 14.16
N LYS A 354 17.27 6.62 13.04
CA LYS A 354 17.23 8.09 12.94
C LYS A 354 16.16 8.72 13.84
N ILE A 355 14.99 8.10 13.90
CA ILE A 355 13.84 8.64 14.64
C ILE A 355 13.92 8.33 16.12
N ILE A 356 14.19 7.06 16.50
CA ILE A 356 14.13 6.66 17.91
C ILE A 356 15.36 7.10 18.70
N SER A 357 16.53 7.31 18.04
CA SER A 357 17.76 7.67 18.72
C SER A 357 17.68 8.90 19.61
N PRO A 358 17.04 10.02 19.20
CA PRO A 358 16.90 11.20 20.05
C PRO A 358 15.74 11.12 21.03
N LEU A 359 14.75 10.24 20.82
CA LEU A 359 13.54 10.16 21.63
C LEU A 359 13.84 9.59 23.02
N ARG A 360 13.36 10.26 24.08
CA ARG A 360 13.49 9.82 25.47
C ARG A 360 12.16 10.04 26.19
N HIS A 361 11.42 8.96 26.37
CA HIS A 361 10.16 9.00 27.12
C HIS A 361 9.91 7.68 27.84
N ARG A 362 9.34 7.72 29.04
CA ARG A 362 9.10 6.53 29.88
C ARG A 362 8.21 5.46 29.21
N ASN A 363 7.33 5.87 28.30
CA ASN A 363 6.42 4.99 27.55
C ASN A 363 6.88 4.71 26.11
N LEU A 364 8.17 4.92 25.80
CA LEU A 364 8.81 4.50 24.55
C LEU A 364 9.89 3.47 24.83
N VAL A 365 9.99 2.46 23.95
CA VAL A 365 11.09 1.47 24.02
C VAL A 365 12.40 2.19 23.73
N GLN A 366 13.42 1.98 24.57
CA GLN A 366 14.72 2.62 24.41
C GLN A 366 15.60 1.84 23.45
N LEU A 367 16.13 2.51 22.45
CA LEU A 367 17.22 2.01 21.63
C LEU A 367 18.52 2.13 22.41
N ILE A 368 19.13 0.99 22.77
CA ILE A 368 20.41 0.90 23.47
C ILE A 368 21.56 1.07 22.49
N GLY A 369 21.41 0.48 21.29
CA GLY A 369 22.43 0.58 20.27
C GLY A 369 22.04 -0.04 18.94
N TRP A 370 23.01 -0.05 18.05
CA TRP A 370 22.83 -0.52 16.68
C TRP A 370 24.11 -1.17 16.16
N CYS A 371 23.96 -2.00 15.12
CA CYS A 371 25.09 -2.57 14.38
C CYS A 371 24.81 -2.47 12.87
N HIS A 372 25.81 -1.97 12.16
CA HIS A 372 25.86 -2.01 10.71
C HIS A 372 27.27 -2.49 10.31
N ASP A 373 27.44 -3.80 10.32
CA ASP A 373 28.72 -4.44 10.03
C ASP A 373 28.53 -5.66 9.14
N ARG A 374 29.43 -5.91 8.21
CA ARG A 374 29.42 -7.04 7.26
C ARG A 374 28.13 -7.17 6.44
N GLY A 375 27.44 -6.06 6.17
CA GLY A 375 26.16 -6.05 5.47
C GLY A 375 24.97 -6.55 6.29
N GLU A 376 25.16 -6.71 7.61
CA GLU A 376 24.11 -7.01 8.57
C GLU A 376 23.61 -5.72 9.23
N PHE A 377 22.31 -5.65 9.48
CA PHE A 377 21.65 -4.52 10.13
C PHE A 377 20.94 -5.03 11.38
N LEU A 378 21.37 -4.56 12.55
CA LEU A 378 20.81 -4.99 13.83
C LEU A 378 20.50 -3.78 14.72
N LEU A 379 19.35 -3.85 15.40
CA LEU A 379 18.92 -2.89 16.41
C LEU A 379 18.91 -3.57 17.77
N VAL A 380 19.42 -2.88 18.79
CA VAL A 380 19.53 -3.38 20.16
C VAL A 380 18.64 -2.53 21.06
N TYR A 381 17.59 -3.13 21.59
CA TYR A 381 16.63 -2.49 22.48
C TYR A 381 16.73 -3.01 23.91
N GLU A 382 16.19 -2.26 24.84
CA GLU A 382 15.93 -2.77 26.18
C GLU A 382 15.00 -3.99 26.09
N PHE A 383 15.25 -4.99 26.94
CA PHE A 383 14.46 -6.22 26.94
C PHE A 383 13.15 -6.03 27.72
N MET A 384 12.05 -6.44 27.10
CA MET A 384 10.70 -6.39 27.67
C MET A 384 10.27 -7.78 28.16
N PRO A 385 10.39 -8.09 29.45
CA PRO A 385 10.20 -9.46 29.94
C PRO A 385 8.76 -9.96 29.84
N ASN A 386 7.77 -9.04 29.87
CA ASN A 386 6.36 -9.41 29.72
C ASN A 386 5.90 -9.48 28.25
N GLY A 387 6.78 -9.11 27.28
CA GLY A 387 6.47 -9.19 25.85
C GLY A 387 5.48 -8.12 25.40
N SER A 388 4.70 -8.43 24.36
CA SER A 388 3.74 -7.50 23.75
C SER A 388 2.32 -7.66 24.31
N LEU A 389 1.53 -6.60 24.21
CA LEU A 389 0.17 -6.51 24.73
C LEU A 389 -0.78 -7.52 24.07
N ASP A 390 -0.67 -7.73 22.76
CA ASP A 390 -1.50 -8.69 22.00
C ASP A 390 -1.36 -10.11 22.55
N PHE A 391 -0.18 -10.49 23.04
CA PHE A 391 0.07 -11.78 23.63
C PHE A 391 -0.72 -12.00 24.93
N HIS A 392 -1.00 -10.92 25.68
CA HIS A 392 -1.79 -10.95 26.90
C HIS A 392 -3.30 -10.85 26.64
N LEU A 393 -3.71 -10.05 25.65
CA LEU A 393 -5.13 -9.88 25.32
C LEU A 393 -5.67 -11.13 24.61
N PHE A 394 -4.94 -11.66 23.63
CA PHE A 394 -5.42 -12.71 22.70
C PHE A 394 -4.76 -14.06 22.91
N GLY A 395 -3.66 -14.12 23.63
CA GLY A 395 -2.92 -15.35 23.94
C GLY A 395 -3.56 -16.19 25.04
N LYS A 396 -2.86 -17.26 25.42
CA LYS A 396 -3.27 -18.20 26.47
C LYS A 396 -2.72 -17.84 27.86
N LYS A 397 -2.06 -16.67 28.01
CA LYS A 397 -1.56 -16.21 29.32
C LYS A 397 -2.70 -15.81 30.25
N ALA A 398 -2.38 -15.71 31.55
CA ALA A 398 -3.32 -15.14 32.53
C ALA A 398 -3.76 -13.74 32.08
N PRO A 399 -5.06 -13.41 32.18
CA PRO A 399 -5.58 -12.12 31.75
C PRO A 399 -4.99 -11.00 32.63
N LEU A 400 -4.72 -9.86 32.01
CA LEU A 400 -4.35 -8.64 32.72
C LEU A 400 -5.55 -8.13 33.50
N SER A 401 -5.34 -7.73 34.77
CA SER A 401 -6.38 -7.07 35.58
C SER A 401 -6.80 -5.74 34.93
N TRP A 402 -8.03 -5.29 35.23
CA TRP A 402 -8.53 -4.04 34.68
C TRP A 402 -7.63 -2.83 35.00
N ALA A 403 -7.16 -2.73 36.22
CA ALA A 403 -6.26 -1.65 36.62
C ALA A 403 -4.98 -1.56 35.77
N VAL A 404 -4.40 -2.72 35.42
CA VAL A 404 -3.24 -2.80 34.52
C VAL A 404 -3.63 -2.39 33.09
N ARG A 405 -4.76 -2.87 32.59
CA ARG A 405 -5.25 -2.52 31.24
C ARG A 405 -5.49 -1.01 31.10
N TYR A 406 -6.10 -0.39 32.11
CA TYR A 406 -6.35 1.05 32.10
C TYR A 406 -5.06 1.87 32.15
N LYS A 407 -4.10 1.44 32.98
CA LYS A 407 -2.75 2.02 33.04
C LYS A 407 -2.04 1.93 31.69
N ILE A 408 -2.18 0.81 30.99
CA ILE A 408 -1.61 0.60 29.66
C ILE A 408 -2.23 1.60 28.66
N ALA A 409 -3.54 1.75 28.62
CA ALA A 409 -4.22 2.69 27.72
C ALA A 409 -3.73 4.14 27.94
N LEU A 410 -3.65 4.59 29.21
CA LEU A 410 -3.09 5.90 29.57
C LEU A 410 -1.63 6.05 29.16
N GLY A 411 -0.82 5.02 29.31
CA GLY A 411 0.59 5.06 28.95
C GLY A 411 0.83 5.13 27.43
N VAL A 412 0.01 4.41 26.63
CA VAL A 412 0.05 4.53 25.16
C VAL A 412 -0.36 5.94 24.73
N ALA A 413 -1.43 6.48 25.30
CA ALA A 413 -1.85 7.85 25.02
C ALA A 413 -0.76 8.87 25.40
N SER A 414 -0.07 8.68 26.54
CA SER A 414 1.08 9.52 26.95
C SER A 414 2.26 9.42 25.97
N ALA A 415 2.55 8.24 25.44
CA ALA A 415 3.56 8.08 24.41
C ALA A 415 3.21 8.88 23.14
N LEU A 416 1.97 8.80 22.69
CA LEU A 416 1.48 9.56 21.54
C LEU A 416 1.47 11.06 21.76
N LEU A 417 1.10 11.53 22.95
CA LEU A 417 1.16 12.95 23.30
C LEU A 417 2.59 13.48 23.16
N TYR A 418 3.56 12.72 23.69
CA TYR A 418 4.98 13.06 23.55
C TYR A 418 5.39 13.14 22.08
N LEU A 419 5.06 12.13 21.26
CA LEU A 419 5.44 12.08 19.86
C LEU A 419 4.79 13.18 19.01
N HIS A 420 3.53 13.53 19.30
CA HIS A 420 2.75 14.45 18.49
C HIS A 420 2.92 15.92 18.88
N GLU A 421 3.15 16.21 20.18
CA GLU A 421 3.03 17.57 20.70
C GLU A 421 4.19 18.03 21.62
N GLU A 422 4.86 17.12 22.34
CA GLU A 422 5.83 17.51 23.37
C GLU A 422 7.27 17.47 22.89
N TRP A 423 7.58 16.64 21.89
CA TRP A 423 8.89 16.60 21.29
C TRP A 423 9.07 17.72 20.25
N GLU A 424 10.33 18.12 19.97
CA GLU A 424 10.67 19.25 19.09
C GLU A 424 10.06 19.16 17.68
N GLN A 425 9.83 17.97 17.16
CA GLN A 425 9.22 17.71 15.85
C GLN A 425 8.07 16.72 16.02
N CYS A 426 7.01 16.89 15.24
CA CYS A 426 5.92 15.93 15.25
C CYS A 426 6.37 14.59 14.65
N VAL A 427 6.29 13.51 15.42
CA VAL A 427 6.55 12.14 14.96
C VAL A 427 5.23 11.42 14.76
N VAL A 428 4.92 11.02 13.54
CA VAL A 428 3.78 10.15 13.22
C VAL A 428 4.29 8.72 13.14
N HIS A 429 3.77 7.84 13.97
CA HIS A 429 4.24 6.46 14.15
C HIS A 429 3.83 5.54 13.00
N ARG A 430 2.57 5.62 12.54
CA ARG A 430 1.98 4.92 11.40
C ARG A 430 1.72 3.42 11.58
N ASP A 431 2.13 2.82 12.69
CA ASP A 431 1.87 1.39 12.98
C ASP A 431 1.55 1.15 14.47
N ILE A 432 0.61 1.93 15.00
CA ILE A 432 0.09 1.74 16.37
C ILE A 432 -0.82 0.50 16.38
N LYS A 433 -0.41 -0.52 17.13
CA LYS A 433 -1.16 -1.79 17.28
C LYS A 433 -0.72 -2.52 18.55
N SER A 434 -1.54 -3.42 19.04
CA SER A 434 -1.27 -4.15 20.30
C SER A 434 0.03 -4.96 20.29
N SER A 435 0.49 -5.45 19.13
CA SER A 435 1.76 -6.18 19.02
C SER A 435 3.02 -5.28 19.09
N ASN A 436 2.88 -3.97 18.88
CA ASN A 436 3.96 -2.99 19.00
C ASN A 436 3.99 -2.31 20.39
N ILE A 437 3.06 -2.68 21.27
CA ILE A 437 2.96 -2.18 22.64
C ILE A 437 3.60 -3.21 23.57
N MET A 438 4.79 -2.89 24.07
CA MET A 438 5.61 -3.77 24.91
C MET A 438 5.35 -3.50 26.39
N LEU A 439 5.54 -4.53 27.22
CA LEU A 439 5.33 -4.47 28.68
C LEU A 439 6.63 -4.80 29.42
N ASP A 440 7.06 -3.89 30.28
CA ASP A 440 8.22 -4.11 31.14
C ASP A 440 7.90 -5.05 32.32
N SER A 441 8.86 -5.30 33.21
CA SER A 441 8.69 -6.18 34.36
C SER A 441 7.58 -5.74 35.34
N SER A 442 7.23 -4.47 35.35
CA SER A 442 6.16 -3.89 36.18
C SER A 442 4.83 -3.71 35.44
N PHE A 443 4.70 -4.30 34.26
CA PHE A 443 3.60 -4.08 33.31
C PHE A 443 3.42 -2.61 32.92
N SER A 444 4.49 -1.80 33.00
CA SER A 444 4.46 -0.47 32.41
C SER A 444 4.62 -0.58 30.91
N VAL A 445 3.82 0.22 30.20
CA VAL A 445 3.76 0.16 28.74
C VAL A 445 4.89 0.95 28.08
N LYS A 446 5.42 0.40 26.99
CA LYS A 446 6.41 1.03 26.13
C LYS A 446 6.05 0.77 24.66
N LEU A 447 5.82 1.85 23.90
CA LEU A 447 5.57 1.79 22.47
C LEU A 447 6.88 1.59 21.72
N GLY A 448 6.92 0.64 20.79
CA GLY A 448 8.10 0.28 19.98
C GLY A 448 7.78 0.16 18.49
N ASP A 449 8.76 -0.25 17.72
CA ASP A 449 8.74 -0.46 16.26
C ASP A 449 8.51 0.83 15.44
N PHE A 450 9.54 1.67 15.37
CA PHE A 450 9.51 2.96 14.65
C PHE A 450 9.93 2.84 13.16
N GLY A 451 9.98 1.63 12.60
CA GLY A 451 10.42 1.38 11.23
C GLY A 451 9.61 2.11 10.15
N LEU A 452 8.35 2.38 10.42
CA LEU A 452 7.44 3.11 9.54
C LEU A 452 7.25 4.59 9.93
N ALA A 453 7.80 5.05 11.04
CA ALA A 453 7.61 6.40 11.56
C ALA A 453 8.11 7.50 10.61
N ARG A 454 7.57 8.72 10.75
CA ARG A 454 7.96 9.90 9.98
C ARG A 454 8.01 11.15 10.85
N LEU A 455 9.04 11.95 10.61
CA LEU A 455 9.11 13.32 11.12
C LEU A 455 8.22 14.21 10.24
N MET A 456 7.43 15.03 10.86
CA MET A 456 6.58 16.02 10.21
C MET A 456 6.80 17.38 10.87
N ASP A 457 6.71 18.43 10.07
CA ASP A 457 6.66 19.77 10.61
C ASP A 457 5.31 20.01 11.29
N HIS A 458 5.30 20.62 12.47
CA HIS A 458 4.07 20.94 13.20
C HIS A 458 3.11 21.83 12.40
N GLU A 459 3.64 22.67 11.53
CA GLU A 459 2.87 23.63 10.71
C GLU A 459 2.41 23.06 9.37
N LEU A 460 3.09 22.02 8.86
CA LEU A 460 2.76 21.40 7.59
C LEU A 460 1.67 20.33 7.77
N GLY A 461 0.63 20.42 6.97
CA GLY A 461 -0.45 19.44 6.93
C GLY A 461 0.01 18.03 6.48
N PRO A 462 -0.93 17.05 6.40
CA PRO A 462 -0.63 15.66 6.06
C PRO A 462 0.15 15.52 4.75
N GLN A 463 1.28 14.81 4.80
CA GLN A 463 2.15 14.59 3.63
C GLN A 463 1.88 13.22 2.99
N THR A 464 1.98 13.13 1.67
CA THR A 464 1.89 11.87 0.94
C THR A 464 3.11 11.00 1.23
N THR A 465 2.91 9.90 1.94
CA THR A 465 3.99 9.01 2.41
C THR A 465 3.93 7.61 1.81
N GLY A 466 2.93 7.33 0.98
CA GLY A 466 2.54 5.99 0.59
C GLY A 466 1.83 5.23 1.73
N LEU A 467 0.96 4.30 1.39
CA LEU A 467 0.23 3.49 2.36
C LEU A 467 1.19 2.51 3.04
N ALA A 468 1.23 2.52 4.37
CA ALA A 468 2.00 1.59 5.19
C ALA A 468 1.34 1.47 6.57
N GLY A 469 1.47 0.30 7.21
CA GLY A 469 0.86 0.00 8.51
C GLY A 469 0.05 -1.30 8.46
N THR A 470 -0.66 -1.60 9.54
CA THR A 470 -1.37 -2.87 9.72
C THR A 470 -2.88 -2.69 9.47
N LEU A 471 -3.43 -3.50 8.57
CA LEU A 471 -4.87 -3.47 8.27
C LEU A 471 -5.72 -3.74 9.53
N GLY A 472 -6.80 -2.99 9.69
CA GLY A 472 -7.64 -3.01 10.91
C GLY A 472 -7.32 -1.88 11.89
N TYR A 473 -6.11 -1.29 11.83
CA TYR A 473 -5.70 -0.13 12.63
C TYR A 473 -5.55 1.14 11.79
N LEU A 474 -5.57 1.03 10.47
CA LEU A 474 -5.41 2.16 9.54
C LEU A 474 -6.65 3.05 9.53
N ALA A 475 -6.42 4.35 9.67
CA ALA A 475 -7.48 5.34 9.55
C ALA A 475 -8.05 5.39 8.12
N PRO A 476 -9.37 5.55 7.96
CA PRO A 476 -10.01 5.53 6.64
C PRO A 476 -9.44 6.58 5.67
N GLU A 477 -9.19 7.81 6.14
CA GLU A 477 -8.58 8.86 5.32
C GLU A 477 -7.16 8.52 4.89
N TYR A 478 -6.40 7.80 5.73
CA TYR A 478 -5.06 7.38 5.37
C TYR A 478 -5.07 6.28 4.31
N ILE A 479 -6.01 5.33 4.39
CA ILE A 479 -6.20 4.30 3.36
C ILE A 479 -6.50 4.97 2.01
N ASN A 480 -7.39 5.97 1.98
CA ASN A 480 -7.86 6.58 0.74
C ASN A 480 -6.88 7.59 0.13
N THR A 481 -6.14 8.32 0.96
CA THR A 481 -5.28 9.42 0.47
C THR A 481 -3.79 9.08 0.45
N GLY A 482 -3.36 8.01 1.13
CA GLY A 482 -1.95 7.71 1.37
C GLY A 482 -1.24 8.76 2.22
N LYS A 483 -1.99 9.68 2.87
CA LYS A 483 -1.44 10.78 3.67
C LYS A 483 -1.55 10.43 5.15
N ALA A 484 -0.41 10.15 5.77
CA ALA A 484 -0.34 9.95 7.21
C ALA A 484 -0.43 11.28 7.97
N SER A 485 -1.00 11.25 9.16
CA SER A 485 -1.11 12.41 10.05
C SER A 485 -1.18 11.94 11.51
N LYS A 486 -1.03 12.86 12.47
CA LYS A 486 -1.21 12.57 13.89
C LYS A 486 -2.62 12.04 14.19
N GLU A 487 -3.64 12.51 13.47
CA GLU A 487 -5.01 12.03 13.60
C GLU A 487 -5.13 10.55 13.14
N SER A 488 -4.32 10.10 12.19
CA SER A 488 -4.31 8.67 11.79
C SER A 488 -3.72 7.77 12.89
N ASP A 489 -2.72 8.23 13.64
CA ASP A 489 -2.22 7.51 14.82
C ASP A 489 -3.25 7.50 15.96
N VAL A 490 -4.00 8.59 16.14
CA VAL A 490 -5.09 8.66 17.13
C VAL A 490 -6.19 7.66 16.78
N PHE A 491 -6.52 7.49 15.50
CA PHE A 491 -7.45 6.43 15.09
C PHE A 491 -6.95 5.06 15.50
N SER A 492 -5.70 4.73 15.19
CA SER A 492 -5.08 3.45 15.57
C SER A 492 -5.06 3.24 17.09
N PHE A 493 -4.81 4.31 17.86
CA PHE A 493 -4.93 4.27 19.34
C PHE A 493 -6.37 3.96 19.77
N GLY A 494 -7.37 4.55 19.12
CA GLY A 494 -8.78 4.25 19.38
C GLY A 494 -9.09 2.77 19.23
N VAL A 495 -8.61 2.14 18.15
CA VAL A 495 -8.75 0.70 17.92
C VAL A 495 -8.08 -0.10 19.04
N VAL A 496 -6.85 0.25 19.43
CA VAL A 496 -6.13 -0.41 20.53
C VAL A 496 -6.88 -0.25 21.87
N ALA A 497 -7.45 0.91 22.15
CA ALA A 497 -8.25 1.15 23.36
C ALA A 497 -9.46 0.22 23.43
N LEU A 498 -10.12 -0.01 22.29
CA LEU A 498 -11.21 -0.98 22.18
C LEU A 498 -10.72 -2.43 22.35
N GLU A 499 -9.56 -2.81 21.80
CA GLU A 499 -8.95 -4.12 22.04
C GLU A 499 -8.66 -4.37 23.53
N ILE A 500 -8.14 -3.34 24.22
CA ILE A 500 -7.84 -3.39 25.67
C ILE A 500 -9.12 -3.64 26.48
N ALA A 501 -10.21 -2.95 26.12
CA ALA A 501 -11.48 -3.05 26.85
C ALA A 501 -12.22 -4.35 26.59
N THR A 502 -12.22 -4.81 25.32
CA THR A 502 -13.07 -5.91 24.87
C THR A 502 -12.36 -7.27 24.82
N GLY A 503 -11.03 -7.30 24.84
CA GLY A 503 -10.26 -8.52 24.59
C GLY A 503 -10.45 -9.12 23.19
N ARG A 504 -11.08 -8.37 22.27
CA ARG A 504 -11.35 -8.78 20.89
C ARG A 504 -10.33 -8.11 19.95
N LYS A 505 -9.81 -8.85 18.97
CA LYS A 505 -8.89 -8.30 17.96
C LYS A 505 -9.60 -7.30 17.07
N ALA A 506 -8.87 -6.28 16.61
CA ALA A 506 -9.33 -5.32 15.61
C ALA A 506 -9.93 -6.02 14.37
N ARG A 507 -9.34 -7.16 14.00
CA ARG A 507 -9.82 -8.06 12.95
C ARG A 507 -9.49 -9.51 13.35
N ASP A 508 -10.48 -10.39 13.44
CA ASP A 508 -10.28 -11.81 13.72
C ASP A 508 -10.73 -12.65 12.52
N PRO A 509 -9.80 -13.13 11.67
CA PRO A 509 -10.15 -13.89 10.47
C PRO A 509 -10.77 -15.26 10.76
N MET A 510 -10.79 -15.74 12.01
CA MET A 510 -11.30 -17.06 12.36
C MET A 510 -12.66 -17.06 13.10
N LYS A 511 -13.09 -15.93 13.64
CA LYS A 511 -14.32 -15.85 14.45
C LYS A 511 -15.47 -15.09 13.78
N ASP A 512 -15.21 -14.38 12.71
CA ASP A 512 -16.21 -13.51 12.13
C ASP A 512 -17.12 -14.26 11.14
N THR A 513 -18.14 -14.89 11.70
CA THR A 513 -19.39 -15.21 10.98
C THR A 513 -20.29 -13.97 10.86
N SER A 514 -19.96 -12.85 11.54
CA SER A 514 -20.57 -11.53 11.39
C SER A 514 -19.50 -10.54 10.91
N ASP A 515 -19.71 -9.96 9.75
CA ASP A 515 -18.80 -9.08 8.99
C ASP A 515 -18.40 -7.75 9.65
N MET A 516 -18.67 -7.58 10.93
CA MET A 516 -18.58 -6.31 11.62
C MET A 516 -17.21 -6.13 12.30
N GLY A 517 -16.43 -5.13 11.88
CA GLY A 517 -15.17 -4.78 12.52
C GLY A 517 -15.34 -4.36 13.99
N LEU A 518 -14.25 -4.43 14.78
CA LEU A 518 -14.28 -4.11 16.21
C LEU A 518 -14.90 -2.74 16.50
N VAL A 519 -14.50 -1.70 15.78
CA VAL A 519 -15.01 -0.33 15.98
C VAL A 519 -16.51 -0.25 15.74
N GLU A 520 -16.99 -0.82 14.63
CA GLU A 520 -18.40 -0.81 14.26
C GLU A 520 -19.25 -1.62 15.26
N TRP A 521 -18.75 -2.78 15.69
CA TRP A 521 -19.42 -3.61 16.69
C TRP A 521 -19.61 -2.87 18.02
N VAL A 522 -18.55 -2.24 18.55
CA VAL A 522 -18.64 -1.46 19.80
C VAL A 522 -19.53 -0.23 19.61
N TRP A 523 -19.50 0.40 18.42
CA TRP A 523 -20.37 1.54 18.12
C TRP A 523 -21.85 1.18 18.13
N ASN A 524 -22.20 0.03 17.58
CA ASN A 524 -23.60 -0.45 17.62
C ASN A 524 -24.07 -0.73 19.05
N LEU A 525 -23.21 -1.30 19.90
CA LEU A 525 -23.51 -1.50 21.32
C LEU A 525 -23.65 -0.17 22.07
N TYR A 526 -22.81 0.82 21.75
CA TYR A 526 -22.95 2.17 22.27
C TYR A 526 -24.31 2.78 21.87
N GLY A 527 -24.68 2.72 20.60
CA GLY A 527 -25.92 3.28 20.07
C GLY A 527 -27.19 2.65 20.64
N THR A 528 -27.12 1.40 21.09
CA THR A 528 -28.21 0.69 21.77
C THR A 528 -28.20 0.84 23.29
N GLY A 529 -27.25 1.56 23.87
CA GLY A 529 -27.10 1.75 25.31
C GLY A 529 -26.52 0.53 26.06
N HIS A 530 -25.95 -0.43 25.35
CA HIS A 530 -25.42 -1.68 25.92
C HIS A 530 -23.89 -1.79 25.80
N ILE A 531 -23.16 -0.69 25.81
CA ILE A 531 -21.70 -0.68 25.58
C ILE A 531 -20.93 -1.60 26.55
N LEU A 532 -21.36 -1.73 27.80
CA LEU A 532 -20.74 -2.61 28.78
C LEU A 532 -20.86 -4.09 28.45
N SER A 533 -21.76 -4.50 27.55
CA SER A 533 -21.80 -5.89 27.08
C SER A 533 -20.63 -6.28 26.17
N ALA A 534 -19.83 -5.29 25.73
CA ALA A 534 -18.63 -5.52 24.98
C ALA A 534 -17.37 -5.83 25.83
N VAL A 535 -17.48 -5.79 27.15
CA VAL A 535 -16.35 -6.03 28.07
C VAL A 535 -15.79 -7.44 27.87
N ASP A 536 -14.46 -7.57 27.94
CA ASP A 536 -13.78 -8.86 27.87
C ASP A 536 -14.28 -9.80 28.96
N GLU A 537 -14.88 -10.93 28.56
CA GLU A 537 -15.40 -11.95 29.47
C GLU A 537 -14.36 -12.47 30.47
N LYS A 538 -13.06 -12.41 30.10
CA LYS A 538 -11.94 -12.81 30.97
C LYS A 538 -11.77 -11.93 32.21
N LEU A 539 -12.38 -10.76 32.23
CA LEU A 539 -12.38 -9.86 33.40
C LEU A 539 -13.44 -10.23 34.42
N HIS A 540 -14.40 -11.08 34.05
CA HIS A 540 -15.57 -11.43 34.89
C HIS A 540 -16.26 -10.18 35.42
N THR A 541 -16.26 -9.97 36.75
CA THR A 541 -16.82 -8.79 37.42
C THR A 541 -15.75 -7.85 38.02
N ASP A 542 -14.47 -8.17 37.81
CA ASP A 542 -13.34 -7.44 38.41
C ASP A 542 -12.90 -6.27 37.49
N PHE A 543 -13.79 -5.29 37.33
CA PHE A 543 -13.50 -4.06 36.62
C PHE A 543 -14.33 -2.87 37.11
N ASP A 544 -13.80 -1.66 36.94
CA ASP A 544 -14.52 -0.41 37.16
C ASP A 544 -15.38 -0.07 35.94
N ALA A 545 -16.70 -0.20 36.09
CA ALA A 545 -17.64 0.00 34.96
C ALA A 545 -17.53 1.42 34.36
N LYS A 546 -17.28 2.47 35.20
CA LYS A 546 -17.11 3.83 34.71
C LYS A 546 -15.83 3.99 33.88
N GLN A 547 -14.74 3.38 34.33
CA GLN A 547 -13.49 3.40 33.56
C GLN A 547 -13.59 2.61 32.26
N VAL A 548 -14.28 1.46 32.27
CA VAL A 548 -14.48 0.64 31.06
C VAL A 548 -15.31 1.42 30.04
N GLU A 549 -16.46 1.96 30.48
CA GLU A 549 -17.32 2.78 29.62
C GLU A 549 -16.55 3.99 29.07
N CYS A 550 -15.80 4.69 29.93
CA CYS A 550 -14.96 5.81 29.56
C CYS A 550 -13.94 5.39 28.48
N LEU A 551 -13.20 4.29 28.69
CA LEU A 551 -12.19 3.81 27.73
C LEU A 551 -12.83 3.45 26.38
N MET A 552 -13.98 2.79 26.37
CA MET A 552 -14.68 2.44 25.14
C MET A 552 -15.19 3.68 24.39
N ILE A 553 -15.81 4.65 25.08
CA ILE A 553 -16.29 5.89 24.44
C ILE A 553 -15.11 6.70 23.89
N VAL A 554 -14.02 6.84 24.64
CA VAL A 554 -12.79 7.48 24.14
C VAL A 554 -12.21 6.72 22.97
N GLY A 555 -12.23 5.38 23.00
CA GLY A 555 -11.82 4.52 21.90
C GLY A 555 -12.62 4.80 20.62
N LEU A 556 -13.95 4.88 20.72
CA LEU A 556 -14.84 5.25 19.61
C LEU A 556 -14.60 6.68 19.12
N TRP A 557 -14.40 7.63 20.03
CA TRP A 557 -14.11 9.02 19.67
C TRP A 557 -12.79 9.14 18.91
N CYS A 558 -11.74 8.47 19.37
CA CYS A 558 -10.47 8.41 18.70
C CYS A 558 -10.56 7.67 17.35
N ALA A 559 -11.37 6.61 17.25
CA ALA A 559 -11.63 5.86 16.02
C ALA A 559 -12.78 6.45 15.17
N HIS A 560 -13.15 7.72 15.39
CA HIS A 560 -14.19 8.38 14.61
C HIS A 560 -13.78 8.38 13.10
N PRO A 561 -14.68 7.98 12.18
CA PRO A 561 -14.35 7.92 10.75
C PRO A 561 -13.95 9.28 10.16
N ASP A 562 -14.64 10.36 10.56
CA ASP A 562 -14.27 11.72 10.19
C ASP A 562 -13.14 12.23 11.07
N ARG A 563 -11.98 12.52 10.47
CA ARG A 563 -10.79 13.00 11.16
C ARG A 563 -10.99 14.34 11.88
N SER A 564 -11.91 15.19 11.39
CA SER A 564 -12.18 16.51 11.97
C SER A 564 -12.97 16.46 13.27
N LEU A 565 -13.73 15.38 13.48
CA LEU A 565 -14.53 15.10 14.68
C LEU A 565 -13.80 14.16 15.67
N ARG A 566 -12.63 13.67 15.28
CA ARG A 566 -11.79 12.79 16.11
C ARG A 566 -11.14 13.58 17.25
N ALA A 567 -11.04 12.97 18.43
CA ALA A 567 -10.31 13.55 19.53
C ALA A 567 -8.85 13.87 19.16
N SER A 568 -8.28 14.95 19.70
CA SER A 568 -6.83 15.02 19.83
C SER A 568 -6.37 14.07 20.95
N ILE A 569 -5.12 13.61 20.90
CA ILE A 569 -4.60 12.72 21.95
C ILE A 569 -4.64 13.36 23.34
N ARG A 570 -4.47 14.68 23.41
CA ARG A 570 -4.59 15.47 24.66
C ARG A 570 -6.01 15.41 25.22
N GLN A 571 -7.03 15.59 24.38
CA GLN A 571 -8.44 15.47 24.78
C GLN A 571 -8.78 14.05 25.25
N ALA A 572 -8.26 13.03 24.55
CA ALA A 572 -8.43 11.64 24.95
C ALA A 572 -7.86 11.37 26.35
N ILE A 573 -6.66 11.88 26.66
CA ILE A 573 -6.04 11.74 27.98
C ILE A 573 -6.88 12.44 29.07
N GLN A 574 -7.37 13.66 28.82
CA GLN A 574 -8.19 14.39 29.77
C GLN A 574 -9.50 13.65 30.07
N ALA A 575 -10.14 13.09 29.04
CA ALA A 575 -11.33 12.27 29.21
C ALA A 575 -11.03 10.98 30.01
N LEU A 576 -9.96 10.27 29.69
CA LEU A 576 -9.53 9.08 30.42
C LEU A 576 -9.15 9.36 31.86
N LYS A 577 -8.72 10.56 32.20
CA LYS A 577 -8.48 10.99 33.61
C LYS A 577 -9.70 11.54 34.28
N PHE A 578 -10.85 11.58 33.63
CA PHE A 578 -12.09 12.22 34.12
C PHE A 578 -11.93 13.73 34.40
N GLU A 579 -10.98 14.39 33.73
CA GLU A 579 -10.72 15.82 33.79
C GLU A 579 -11.54 16.63 32.78
N ALA A 580 -12.15 15.97 31.81
CA ALA A 580 -13.01 16.55 30.77
C ALA A 580 -14.34 15.83 30.67
N VAL A 581 -15.34 16.54 30.13
CA VAL A 581 -16.66 15.97 29.86
C VAL A 581 -16.55 14.97 28.70
N MET A 582 -17.21 13.82 28.83
CA MET A 582 -17.26 12.81 27.79
C MET A 582 -17.99 13.34 26.55
N PRO A 583 -17.49 13.01 25.33
CA PRO A 583 -18.16 13.40 24.10
C PRO A 583 -19.49 12.68 23.94
N ASN A 584 -20.47 13.36 23.35
CA ASN A 584 -21.70 12.72 22.91
C ASN A 584 -21.53 12.28 21.47
N LEU A 585 -21.36 10.98 21.25
CA LEU A 585 -21.19 10.40 19.92
C LEU A 585 -22.55 10.08 19.30
N PRO A 586 -22.69 10.11 17.95
CA PRO A 586 -23.92 9.71 17.30
C PRO A 586 -24.23 8.23 17.56
N PRO A 587 -25.53 7.83 17.69
CA PRO A 587 -25.89 6.45 18.01
C PRO A 587 -25.56 5.44 16.89
N LYS A 588 -25.36 5.92 15.66
CA LYS A 588 -24.88 5.10 14.54
C LYS A 588 -23.51 5.59 14.12
N MET A 589 -22.62 4.65 13.77
CA MET A 589 -21.31 4.98 13.24
C MET A 589 -21.45 5.82 11.97
N PRO A 590 -20.84 7.01 11.90
CA PRO A 590 -20.89 7.84 10.70
C PRO A 590 -20.20 7.17 9.52
N VAL A 591 -20.77 7.33 8.33
CA VAL A 591 -20.10 6.92 7.09
C VAL A 591 -19.06 7.97 6.74
N PRO A 592 -17.80 7.59 6.46
CA PRO A 592 -16.76 8.53 6.10
C PRO A 592 -17.11 9.27 4.81
N MET A 593 -17.32 10.58 4.87
CA MET A 593 -17.52 11.41 3.69
C MET A 593 -16.18 12.04 3.29
N TYR A 594 -15.60 11.62 2.17
CA TYR A 594 -14.37 12.18 1.64
C TYR A 594 -14.67 13.22 0.58
N TYR A 595 -14.51 14.50 0.92
CA TYR A 595 -14.41 15.55 -0.08
C TYR A 595 -13.02 15.45 -0.72
N VAL A 596 -12.95 15.05 -1.98
CA VAL A 596 -11.77 15.29 -2.81
C VAL A 596 -11.76 16.79 -3.06
N PRO A 597 -10.77 17.56 -2.58
CA PRO A 597 -10.66 18.96 -2.95
C PRO A 597 -10.45 19.00 -4.47
N THR A 598 -11.40 19.61 -5.18
CA THR A 598 -11.21 19.97 -6.58
C THR A 598 -9.91 20.78 -6.67
N PRO A 599 -8.96 20.43 -7.56
CA PRO A 599 -7.79 21.28 -7.77
C PRO A 599 -8.30 22.66 -8.13
N ALA A 600 -7.89 23.68 -7.38
CA ALA A 600 -8.18 25.05 -7.68
C ALA A 600 -7.63 25.32 -9.09
N VAL A 601 -8.51 25.39 -10.06
CA VAL A 601 -8.20 25.90 -11.39
C VAL A 601 -7.86 27.37 -11.17
N SER A 602 -6.59 27.68 -11.25
CA SER A 602 -6.10 29.06 -11.34
C SER A 602 -6.55 29.59 -12.69
N SER A 603 -7.79 30.04 -12.76
CA SER A 603 -8.27 30.86 -13.86
C SER A 603 -7.69 32.25 -13.68
N GLY A 604 -6.57 32.49 -14.31
CA GLY A 604 -6.05 33.85 -14.58
C GLY A 604 -6.94 34.52 -15.62
N GLU A 605 -8.10 35.00 -15.23
CA GLU A 605 -8.83 36.02 -16.02
C GLU A 605 -8.50 37.38 -15.44
N PRO A 606 -8.16 38.37 -16.31
CA PRO A 606 -7.89 39.73 -15.84
C PRO A 606 -9.18 40.41 -15.41
N PHE A 607 -9.21 40.89 -14.17
CA PHE A 607 -10.25 41.77 -13.67
C PHE A 607 -10.26 43.04 -14.50
N ILE A 608 -11.29 43.25 -15.31
CA ILE A 608 -11.65 44.55 -15.85
C ILE A 608 -12.55 45.24 -14.82
N THR A 609 -12.01 46.19 -14.12
CA THR A 609 -12.75 47.13 -13.29
C THR A 609 -13.53 48.10 -14.20
N ASN A 610 -14.84 47.95 -14.24
CA ASN A 610 -15.72 49.01 -14.71
C ASN A 610 -16.09 49.90 -13.51
N SER A 611 -15.43 51.03 -13.45
CA SER A 611 -15.80 52.16 -12.61
C SER A 611 -17.01 52.88 -13.23
N SER A 612 -17.97 53.15 -12.39
CA SER A 612 -18.89 54.31 -12.33
C SER A 612 -19.55 54.84 -13.60
N PHE A 613 -20.86 54.85 -13.61
CA PHE A 613 -21.65 56.00 -13.97
C PHE A 613 -22.83 56.18 -13.01
N GLU A 614 -22.75 57.22 -12.19
CA GLU A 614 -23.87 57.92 -11.60
C GLU A 614 -24.52 58.78 -12.68
N GLU A 615 -25.83 58.79 -12.69
CA GLU A 615 -26.76 59.87 -13.00
C GLU A 615 -28.16 59.34 -12.73
N GLY A 616 -28.94 59.84 -11.81
CA GLY A 616 -29.44 61.19 -11.66
C GLY A 616 -30.79 61.35 -12.32
N ARG A 617 -31.84 60.93 -11.64
CA ARG A 617 -33.09 61.63 -11.39
C ARG A 617 -34.09 60.75 -10.66
#